data_fd4c20e3f125a72e05490b31d19beffe
#
_entry.id   fd4c20e3f125a72e05490b31d19beffe
#
_cell.length_a   1.000
_cell.length_b   1.000
_cell.length_c   1.000
_cell.angle_alpha   90.00
_cell.angle_beta   90.00
_cell.angle_gamma   90.00
#
_symmetry.space_group_name_H-M   'P 1'
#
loop_
_entity.id
_entity.type
_entity.pdbx_description
1 polymer ?
#
loop_
_entity_poly.entity_id
_entity_poly.type
_entity_poly.pdbx_seq_one_letter_code
_entity_poly.pdbx_strand_id
1 'polypeptide(L)'
;MGGLHKLAGITAPAFIPLKAKYLIKDCKLWADKYKVKYQFNRYFPIKTLNLMRAALVAEKDNFFRSFVDKAFNAIWVESMNMNDEEVFLKFIKGQDVNADLFSLKYNDPVIKNDLIRRTNDSYTKGIFGVPTFIVNGKLFWGQDRLDFVFNEAKK
;
A
#
# COMPACT_ATOMS: atom_id res chain seq x y z
N MET A 1 4.30 3.25 3.97
CA MET A 1 5.68 2.67 4.04
C MET A 1 6.76 3.73 4.37
N GLY A 2 6.85 4.90 3.68
CA GLY A 2 7.94 5.86 3.94
C GLY A 2 8.09 6.29 5.40
N GLY A 3 6.99 6.58 6.09
CA GLY A 3 7.02 6.88 7.53
C GLY A 3 7.53 5.72 8.38
N LEU A 4 7.08 4.49 8.09
CA LEU A 4 7.51 3.28 8.79
C LEU A 4 9.02 3.01 8.57
N HIS A 5 9.50 3.13 7.34
CA HIS A 5 10.93 3.00 7.03
C HIS A 5 11.78 4.03 7.78
N LYS A 6 11.30 5.29 7.87
CA LYS A 6 11.98 6.34 8.63
C LYS A 6 12.09 5.99 10.11
N LEU A 7 11.01 5.50 10.73
CA LEU A 7 11.01 5.07 12.13
C LEU A 7 11.93 3.88 12.38
N ALA A 8 11.98 2.94 11.46
CA ALA A 8 12.78 1.72 11.56
C ALA A 8 14.24 1.88 11.07
N GLY A 9 14.65 3.06 10.61
CA GLY A 9 16.00 3.28 10.07
C GLY A 9 16.31 2.50 8.79
N ILE A 10 15.27 2.19 7.98
CA ILE A 10 15.40 1.32 6.81
C ILE A 10 15.49 2.16 5.53
N THR A 11 16.51 1.90 4.72
CA THR A 11 16.52 2.36 3.32
C THR A 11 15.67 1.43 2.48
N ALA A 12 14.65 1.97 1.81
CA ALA A 12 13.78 1.16 0.96
C ALA A 12 14.59 0.46 -0.15
N PRO A 13 14.36 -0.84 -0.41
CA PRO A 13 15.09 -1.60 -1.42
C PRO A 13 15.09 -0.95 -2.82
N ALA A 14 14.02 -0.20 -3.14
CA ALA A 14 13.91 0.55 -4.38
C ALA A 14 15.00 1.61 -4.60
N PHE A 15 15.64 2.08 -3.54
CA PHE A 15 16.75 3.05 -3.60
C PHE A 15 18.13 2.41 -3.58
N ILE A 16 18.21 1.08 -3.56
CA ILE A 16 19.44 0.31 -3.64
C ILE A 16 19.50 -0.34 -5.03
N PRO A 17 20.39 0.10 -5.96
CA PRO A 17 20.30 -0.26 -7.38
C PRO A 17 20.17 -1.76 -7.67
N LEU A 18 21.00 -2.59 -7.03
CA LEU A 18 20.96 -4.04 -7.23
C LEU A 18 19.69 -4.67 -6.69
N LYS A 19 19.20 -4.19 -5.54
CA LYS A 19 17.92 -4.66 -4.96
C LYS A 19 16.73 -4.20 -5.80
N ALA A 20 16.74 -2.96 -6.28
CA ALA A 20 15.70 -2.43 -7.16
C ALA A 20 15.56 -3.26 -8.45
N LYS A 21 16.69 -3.59 -9.08
CA LYS A 21 16.73 -4.44 -10.28
C LYS A 21 16.19 -5.86 -10.00
N TYR A 22 16.52 -6.42 -8.85
CA TYR A 22 16.02 -7.74 -8.45
C TYR A 22 14.51 -7.72 -8.18
N LEU A 23 14.02 -6.70 -7.44
CA LEU A 23 12.61 -6.57 -7.09
C LEU A 23 11.68 -6.58 -8.32
N ILE A 24 12.09 -5.94 -9.42
CA ILE A 24 11.28 -5.94 -10.65
C ILE A 24 11.08 -7.37 -11.18
N LYS A 25 12.14 -8.18 -11.15
CA LYS A 25 12.08 -9.58 -11.57
C LYS A 25 11.27 -10.42 -10.59
N ASP A 26 11.50 -10.22 -9.29
CA ASP A 26 10.83 -10.96 -8.22
C ASP A 26 9.32 -10.71 -8.22
N CYS A 27 8.88 -9.45 -8.36
CA CYS A 27 7.47 -9.13 -8.49
C CYS A 27 6.82 -9.84 -9.69
N LYS A 28 7.53 -9.95 -10.82
CA LYS A 28 7.01 -10.67 -11.99
C LYS A 28 6.90 -12.17 -11.71
N LEU A 29 7.89 -12.80 -11.08
CA LEU A 29 7.84 -14.22 -10.71
C LEU A 29 6.64 -14.53 -9.81
N TRP A 30 6.38 -13.66 -8.81
CA TRP A 30 5.23 -13.84 -7.93
C TRP A 30 3.90 -13.62 -8.64
N ALA A 31 3.83 -12.62 -9.52
CA ALA A 31 2.62 -12.37 -10.32
C ALA A 31 2.31 -13.56 -11.24
N ASP A 32 3.32 -14.11 -11.91
CA ASP A 32 3.18 -15.31 -12.77
C ASP A 32 2.75 -16.53 -11.93
N LYS A 33 3.35 -16.74 -10.74
CA LYS A 33 2.99 -17.82 -9.82
C LYS A 33 1.53 -17.73 -9.37
N TYR A 34 1.06 -16.53 -9.01
CA TYR A 34 -0.32 -16.30 -8.57
C TYR A 34 -1.30 -16.06 -9.71
N LYS A 35 -0.82 -16.04 -10.96
CA LYS A 35 -1.64 -15.79 -12.17
C LYS A 35 -2.41 -14.46 -12.09
N VAL A 36 -1.79 -13.44 -11.51
CA VAL A 36 -2.36 -12.08 -11.42
C VAL A 36 -1.79 -11.19 -12.51
N LYS A 37 -2.63 -10.29 -13.05
CA LYS A 37 -2.16 -9.27 -13.99
C LYS A 37 -1.20 -8.33 -13.27
N TYR A 38 -0.03 -8.11 -13.87
CA TYR A 38 0.98 -7.24 -13.31
C TYR A 38 1.79 -6.54 -14.40
N GLN A 39 1.95 -5.25 -14.25
CA GLN A 39 2.85 -4.43 -15.04
C GLN A 39 3.64 -3.51 -14.12
N PHE A 40 4.98 -3.55 -14.21
CA PHE A 40 5.81 -2.63 -13.45
C PHE A 40 5.50 -1.18 -13.87
N ASN A 41 5.14 -0.34 -12.91
CA ASN A 41 4.78 1.03 -13.17
C ASN A 41 6.02 1.87 -13.52
N ARG A 42 6.05 2.45 -14.73
CA ARG A 42 7.18 3.25 -15.22
C ARG A 42 7.44 4.53 -14.43
N TYR A 43 6.47 4.98 -13.65
CA TYR A 43 6.58 6.16 -12.78
C TYR A 43 7.05 5.83 -11.36
N PHE A 44 7.37 4.56 -11.10
CA PHE A 44 7.90 4.15 -9.78
C PHE A 44 9.29 4.78 -9.52
N PRO A 45 9.57 5.28 -8.30
CA PRO A 45 8.75 5.21 -7.09
C PRO A 45 7.59 6.24 -7.05
N ILE A 46 6.42 5.77 -6.64
CA ILE A 46 5.20 6.59 -6.55
C ILE A 46 5.03 7.13 -5.13
N LYS A 47 4.69 8.42 -5.01
CA LYS A 47 4.31 9.02 -3.72
C LYS A 47 2.87 8.62 -3.37
N THR A 48 2.72 7.62 -2.51
CA THR A 48 1.42 7.05 -2.15
C THR A 48 0.76 7.71 -0.93
N LEU A 49 1.24 8.87 -0.48
CA LEU A 49 0.72 9.51 0.73
C LEU A 49 -0.77 9.84 0.62
N ASN A 50 -1.19 10.45 -0.49
CA ASN A 50 -2.60 10.80 -0.73
C ASN A 50 -3.46 9.53 -0.90
N LEU A 51 -2.96 8.50 -1.56
CA LEU A 51 -3.63 7.20 -1.64
C LEU A 51 -3.85 6.58 -0.26
N MET A 52 -2.87 6.65 0.64
CA MET A 52 -3.02 6.11 2.00
C MET A 52 -4.05 6.89 2.81
N ARG A 53 -4.09 8.23 2.68
CA ARG A 53 -5.11 9.07 3.30
C ARG A 53 -6.50 8.79 2.73
N ALA A 54 -6.60 8.67 1.40
CA ALA A 54 -7.83 8.32 0.70
C ALA A 54 -8.34 6.93 1.12
N ALA A 55 -7.45 5.97 1.34
CA ALA A 55 -7.81 4.64 1.84
C ALA A 55 -8.42 4.69 3.25
N LEU A 56 -7.94 5.59 4.14
CA LEU A 56 -8.55 5.80 5.46
C LEU A 56 -9.95 6.41 5.36
N VAL A 57 -10.18 7.31 4.39
CA VAL A 57 -11.53 7.83 4.12
C VAL A 57 -12.43 6.73 3.58
N ALA A 58 -11.94 5.93 2.63
CA ALA A 58 -12.69 4.81 2.08
C ALA A 58 -13.06 3.76 3.15
N GLU A 59 -12.20 3.56 4.16
CA GLU A 59 -12.50 2.71 5.31
C GLU A 59 -13.66 3.29 6.14
N LYS A 60 -13.63 4.59 6.44
CA LYS A 60 -14.70 5.27 7.19
C LYS A 60 -16.03 5.32 6.44
N ASP A 61 -15.96 5.42 5.11
CA ASP A 61 -17.13 5.51 4.23
C ASP A 61 -17.57 4.11 3.71
N ASN A 62 -17.02 3.00 4.27
CA ASN A 62 -17.39 1.59 4.04
C ASN A 62 -17.18 1.05 2.60
N PHE A 63 -16.23 1.59 1.84
CA PHE A 63 -15.85 1.05 0.52
C PHE A 63 -14.35 0.74 0.38
N PHE A 64 -13.65 0.53 1.52
CA PHE A 64 -12.20 0.29 1.57
C PHE A 64 -11.72 -0.80 0.61
N ARG A 65 -12.39 -1.95 0.58
CA ARG A 65 -11.97 -3.09 -0.24
C ARG A 65 -11.98 -2.73 -1.73
N SER A 66 -13.08 -2.17 -2.21
CA SER A 66 -13.19 -1.72 -3.60
C SER A 66 -12.16 -0.66 -3.94
N PHE A 67 -11.93 0.30 -3.04
CA PHE A 67 -10.91 1.34 -3.22
C PHE A 67 -9.51 0.74 -3.38
N VAL A 68 -9.13 -0.19 -2.50
CA VAL A 68 -7.81 -0.82 -2.52
C VAL A 68 -7.62 -1.63 -3.81
N ASP A 69 -8.60 -2.45 -4.20
CA ASP A 69 -8.53 -3.25 -5.41
C ASP A 69 -8.38 -2.37 -6.67
N LYS A 70 -9.14 -1.27 -6.77
CA LYS A 70 -9.00 -0.27 -7.85
C LYS A 70 -7.64 0.43 -7.81
N ALA A 71 -7.10 0.78 -6.62
CA ALA A 71 -5.81 1.43 -6.48
C ALA A 71 -4.65 0.52 -6.92
N PHE A 72 -4.68 -0.75 -6.55
CA PHE A 72 -3.69 -1.73 -7.03
C PHE A 72 -3.77 -1.91 -8.54
N ASN A 73 -4.97 -2.02 -9.11
CA ASN A 73 -5.16 -2.12 -10.56
C ASN A 73 -4.61 -0.89 -11.28
N ALA A 74 -4.96 0.31 -10.84
CA ALA A 74 -4.51 1.57 -11.41
C ALA A 74 -2.97 1.68 -11.43
N ILE A 75 -2.31 1.26 -10.33
CA ILE A 75 -0.85 1.34 -10.22
C ILE A 75 -0.16 0.21 -10.95
N TRP A 76 -0.59 -1.04 -10.77
CA TRP A 76 0.18 -2.23 -11.14
C TRP A 76 -0.39 -3.00 -12.35
N VAL A 77 -1.46 -2.51 -12.97
CA VAL A 77 -1.99 -3.04 -14.23
C VAL A 77 -2.07 -1.94 -15.28
N GLU A 78 -2.65 -0.77 -14.92
CA GLU A 78 -2.86 0.34 -15.83
C GLU A 78 -1.66 1.30 -15.89
N SER A 79 -0.68 1.15 -15.00
CA SER A 79 0.52 2.00 -14.93
C SER A 79 0.21 3.50 -14.80
N MET A 80 -0.84 3.87 -14.06
CA MET A 80 -1.21 5.26 -13.84
C MET A 80 -0.13 6.02 -13.05
N ASN A 81 0.11 7.27 -13.43
CA ASN A 81 1.05 8.16 -12.72
C ASN A 81 0.39 8.81 -11.49
N MET A 82 0.33 8.11 -10.39
CA MET A 82 -0.25 8.66 -9.15
C MET A 82 0.61 9.76 -8.49
N ASN A 83 1.76 10.14 -9.09
CA ASN A 83 2.52 11.34 -8.69
C ASN A 83 1.89 12.63 -9.27
N ASP A 84 1.10 12.49 -10.32
CA ASP A 84 0.40 13.56 -11.01
C ASP A 84 -0.94 13.80 -10.32
N GLU A 85 -1.22 15.04 -9.95
CA GLU A 85 -2.43 15.40 -9.20
C GLU A 85 -3.69 15.24 -10.05
N GLU A 86 -3.65 15.57 -11.33
CA GLU A 86 -4.80 15.41 -12.23
C GLU A 86 -5.15 13.93 -12.42
N VAL A 87 -4.12 13.09 -12.60
CA VAL A 87 -4.28 11.64 -12.71
C VAL A 87 -4.85 11.06 -11.41
N PHE A 88 -4.36 11.51 -10.25
CA PHE A 88 -4.89 11.10 -8.98
C PHE A 88 -6.36 11.54 -8.78
N LEU A 89 -6.70 12.79 -9.12
CA LEU A 89 -8.09 13.27 -9.07
C LEU A 89 -9.01 12.51 -10.03
N LYS A 90 -8.52 12.17 -11.24
CA LYS A 90 -9.25 11.29 -12.16
C LYS A 90 -9.51 9.91 -11.56
N PHE A 91 -8.51 9.33 -10.90
CA PHE A 91 -8.68 8.07 -10.17
C PHE A 91 -9.74 8.19 -9.06
N ILE A 92 -9.75 9.27 -8.28
CA ILE A 92 -10.77 9.52 -7.26
C ILE A 92 -12.18 9.65 -7.88
N LYS A 93 -12.34 10.38 -8.99
CA LYS A 93 -13.63 10.48 -9.70
C LYS A 93 -14.17 9.13 -10.15
N GLY A 94 -13.29 8.17 -10.45
CA GLY A 94 -13.65 6.80 -10.80
C GLY A 94 -14.06 5.89 -9.62
N GLN A 95 -14.17 6.45 -8.39
CA GLN A 95 -14.56 5.68 -7.20
C GLN A 95 -16.07 5.72 -6.89
N ASP A 96 -16.90 6.28 -7.76
CA ASP A 96 -18.35 6.47 -7.54
C ASP A 96 -18.67 7.30 -6.27
N VAL A 97 -17.82 8.30 -6.00
CA VAL A 97 -17.96 9.22 -4.87
C VAL A 97 -18.00 10.67 -5.35
N ASN A 98 -18.53 11.56 -4.53
CA ASN A 98 -18.36 12.99 -4.77
C ASN A 98 -16.87 13.35 -4.57
N ALA A 99 -16.15 13.58 -5.68
CA ALA A 99 -14.70 13.75 -5.66
C ALA A 99 -14.24 15.00 -4.89
N ASP A 100 -15.02 16.07 -4.91
CA ASP A 100 -14.68 17.31 -4.21
C ASP A 100 -14.81 17.12 -2.70
N LEU A 101 -15.92 16.56 -2.24
CA LEU A 101 -16.11 16.21 -0.84
C LEU A 101 -15.08 15.19 -0.36
N PHE A 102 -14.78 14.19 -1.17
CA PHE A 102 -13.77 13.18 -0.84
C PHE A 102 -12.37 13.79 -0.74
N SER A 103 -12.05 14.76 -1.62
CA SER A 103 -10.79 15.50 -1.59
C SER A 103 -10.64 16.35 -0.32
N LEU A 104 -11.69 16.97 0.14
CA LEU A 104 -11.71 17.67 1.43
C LEU A 104 -11.43 16.68 2.57
N LYS A 105 -12.10 15.52 2.57
CA LYS A 105 -11.94 14.49 3.62
C LYS A 105 -10.50 13.98 3.74
N TYR A 106 -9.83 13.56 2.64
CA TYR A 106 -8.47 13.00 2.74
C TYR A 106 -7.40 14.07 3.04
N ASN A 107 -7.74 15.37 2.86
CA ASN A 107 -6.90 16.48 3.25
C ASN A 107 -7.15 16.97 4.68
N ASP A 108 -8.20 16.48 5.34
CA ASP A 108 -8.54 16.84 6.71
C ASP A 108 -7.39 16.51 7.69
N PRO A 109 -7.04 17.42 8.61
CA PRO A 109 -6.07 17.18 9.68
C PRO A 109 -6.34 15.90 10.48
N VAL A 110 -7.59 15.54 10.72
CA VAL A 110 -7.98 14.30 11.43
C VAL A 110 -7.48 13.05 10.69
N ILE A 111 -7.67 13.00 9.37
CA ILE A 111 -7.18 11.88 8.55
C ILE A 111 -5.65 11.85 8.48
N LYS A 112 -5.01 13.02 8.37
CA LYS A 112 -3.55 13.13 8.39
C LYS A 112 -2.96 12.60 9.69
N ASN A 113 -3.53 12.99 10.82
CA ASN A 113 -3.11 12.57 12.15
C ASN A 113 -3.41 11.09 12.38
N ASP A 114 -4.55 10.57 11.91
CA ASP A 114 -4.88 9.14 12.00
C ASP A 114 -3.85 8.28 11.24
N LEU A 115 -3.42 8.71 10.05
CA LEU A 115 -2.37 8.00 9.31
C LEU A 115 -1.03 7.99 10.08
N ILE A 116 -0.66 9.10 10.69
CA ILE A 116 0.56 9.19 11.51
C ILE A 116 0.45 8.24 12.72
N ARG A 117 -0.66 8.30 13.45
CA ARG A 117 -0.92 7.44 14.60
C ARG A 117 -0.84 5.96 14.20
N ARG A 118 -1.55 5.52 13.17
CA ARG A 118 -1.53 4.12 12.70
C ARG A 118 -0.13 3.67 12.26
N THR A 119 0.67 4.58 11.69
CA THR A 119 2.06 4.28 11.33
C THR A 119 2.92 4.03 12.57
N ASN A 120 2.78 4.87 13.59
CA ASN A 120 3.47 4.71 14.87
C ASN A 120 3.03 3.44 15.60
N ASP A 121 1.72 3.18 15.66
CA ASP A 121 1.15 1.97 16.27
C ASP A 121 1.67 0.70 15.58
N SER A 122 1.82 0.74 14.25
CA SER A 122 2.42 -0.37 13.49
C SER A 122 3.86 -0.60 13.88
N TYR A 123 4.65 0.47 13.99
CA TYR A 123 6.06 0.39 14.42
C TYR A 123 6.18 -0.16 15.85
N THR A 124 5.35 0.30 16.78
CA THR A 124 5.33 -0.19 18.16
C THR A 124 5.00 -1.69 18.24
N LYS A 125 4.20 -2.21 17.31
CA LYS A 125 3.92 -3.65 17.17
C LYS A 125 5.06 -4.45 16.51
N GLY A 126 6.20 -3.83 16.23
CA GLY A 126 7.36 -4.46 15.58
C GLY A 126 7.23 -4.60 14.06
N ILE A 127 6.26 -3.93 13.42
CA ILE A 127 6.10 -3.96 11.97
C ILE A 127 7.13 -3.01 11.35
N PHE A 128 7.93 -3.52 10.43
CA PHE A 128 8.97 -2.78 9.71
C PHE A 128 8.82 -2.84 8.18
N GLY A 129 7.92 -3.69 7.68
CA GLY A 129 7.71 -3.89 6.25
C GLY A 129 6.31 -4.43 5.95
N VAL A 130 5.98 -4.58 4.67
CA VAL A 130 4.70 -5.13 4.20
C VAL A 130 4.92 -6.16 3.09
N PRO A 131 4.03 -7.16 2.97
CA PRO A 131 2.94 -7.46 3.89
C PRO A 131 3.47 -7.99 5.24
N THR A 132 2.79 -7.64 6.33
CA THR A 132 3.03 -8.21 7.66
C THR A 132 1.73 -8.77 8.21
N PHE A 133 1.80 -9.95 8.79
CA PHE A 133 0.69 -10.65 9.42
C PHE A 133 1.00 -10.84 10.91
N ILE A 134 0.00 -10.61 11.76
CA ILE A 134 0.10 -10.94 13.20
C ILE A 134 -1.03 -11.92 13.50
N VAL A 135 -0.65 -13.14 13.88
CA VAL A 135 -1.57 -14.24 14.18
C VAL A 135 -1.17 -14.86 15.51
N ASN A 136 -2.10 -15.00 16.45
CA ASN A 136 -1.85 -15.52 17.78
C ASN A 136 -0.64 -14.86 18.48
N GLY A 137 -0.49 -13.52 18.30
CA GLY A 137 0.62 -12.75 18.87
C GLY A 137 1.97 -12.90 18.15
N LYS A 138 2.06 -13.75 17.11
CA LYS A 138 3.29 -13.96 16.32
C LYS A 138 3.28 -13.14 15.05
N LEU A 139 4.43 -12.53 14.74
CA LEU A 139 4.62 -11.69 13.55
C LEU A 139 5.27 -12.51 12.42
N PHE A 140 4.69 -12.39 11.21
CA PHE A 140 5.20 -12.97 9.98
C PHE A 140 5.32 -11.86 8.93
N TRP A 141 6.51 -11.70 8.35
CA TRP A 141 6.77 -10.69 7.33
C TRP A 141 7.09 -11.33 5.98
N GLY A 142 6.38 -10.91 4.95
CA GLY A 142 6.57 -11.32 3.56
C GLY A 142 5.43 -12.19 3.03
N GLN A 143 5.11 -12.05 1.75
CA GLN A 143 4.12 -12.87 1.05
C GLN A 143 4.55 -14.35 0.94
N ASP A 144 5.84 -14.61 1.04
CA ASP A 144 6.45 -15.94 1.02
C ASP A 144 6.34 -16.68 2.37
N ARG A 145 5.71 -16.05 3.38
CA ARG A 145 5.44 -16.61 4.71
C ARG A 145 3.99 -17.04 4.91
N LEU A 146 3.15 -16.99 3.87
CA LEU A 146 1.72 -17.32 3.98
C LEU A 146 1.47 -18.73 4.52
N ASP A 147 2.29 -19.73 4.16
CA ASP A 147 2.15 -21.10 4.68
C ASP A 147 2.32 -21.13 6.22
N PHE A 148 3.28 -20.39 6.76
CA PHE A 148 3.45 -20.26 8.21
C PHE A 148 2.28 -19.53 8.86
N VAL A 149 1.76 -18.49 8.22
CA VAL A 149 0.58 -17.73 8.69
C VAL A 149 -0.64 -18.64 8.78
N PHE A 150 -0.92 -19.42 7.71
CA PHE A 150 -2.05 -20.35 7.69
C PHE A 150 -1.89 -21.49 8.71
N ASN A 151 -0.68 -22.01 8.88
CA ASN A 151 -0.42 -23.05 9.87
C ASN A 151 -0.61 -22.52 11.31
N GLU A 152 -0.21 -21.28 11.59
CA GLU A 152 -0.42 -20.67 12.90
C GLU A 152 -1.92 -20.35 13.15
N ALA A 153 -2.64 -19.93 12.12
CA ALA A 153 -4.07 -19.61 12.23
C ALA A 153 -4.97 -20.84 12.48
N LYS A 154 -4.46 -22.06 12.24
CA LYS A 154 -5.20 -23.31 12.47
C LYS A 154 -5.04 -23.86 13.90
N LYS A 155 -4.18 -23.28 14.70
CA LYS A 155 -3.98 -23.64 16.11
C LYS A 155 -5.01 -22.98 17.01
#